data_f763ea6b602f66c7831b1702fecf6846
#
_entry.id   f763ea6b602f66c7831b1702fecf6846
#
_cell.length_a   1.000
_cell.length_b   1.000
_cell.length_c   1.000
_cell.angle_alpha   90.00
_cell.angle_beta   90.00
_cell.angle_gamma   90.00
#
_symmetry.space_group_name_H-M   'P 1'
#
loop_
_entity.id
_entity.type
_entity.pdbx_description
1 polymer ?
#
loop_
_entity_poly.entity_id
_entity_poly.type
_entity_poly.pdbx_seq_one_letter_code
_entity_poly.pdbx_strand_id
1 'polypeptide(L)'
;MTDFEVVVVGAGPAGAELARCLAQAGVSVCLIDRLPHMAKAAFSSAALPLASIDRFGLPAELLAARWCGWQLLSPNGEWHHWQQSQALGAVLDFAALRQWLTAQVQILGGELMLGCTVTACELERSGMKLITHMRNHKAESSSIRSDWVVDASGQSRCLIAEAGTNARDPLLLGVGLEWLLEVDQNSWQRWSQRLSFLIGSNWVPNGYGWVFPMQPGCLKVGVCRLLNPNKQAGPSLGVLQKKVLGLLDLDGARVLDRHGGLIRSRVGRSDCHGRGRLLAIGDAVSTANLLGGEGIRHAMESARVLAPLLLANLAKPNNLIKSYKNKLKCQLGARWNLSGRLAQRTWQKLHTNQADQRMEKLLQGLKHCSAADLSELLFNYRFERYGLRALPYLFGMGGRSKSS
;
A
#
# COMPACT_ATOMS: atom_id res chain seq x y z
N MET A 1 10.48 -34.95 9.35
CA MET A 1 9.54 -34.55 8.31
C MET A 1 9.16 -33.10 8.58
N THR A 2 9.00 -32.29 7.55
CA THR A 2 8.42 -30.96 7.64
C THR A 2 6.90 -31.09 7.71
N ASP A 3 6.24 -30.19 8.44
CA ASP A 3 4.76 -30.17 8.54
C ASP A 3 4.17 -29.60 7.27
N PHE A 4 4.88 -28.62 6.63
CA PHE A 4 4.49 -27.95 5.39
C PHE A 4 5.68 -27.75 4.46
N GLU A 5 5.44 -27.69 3.14
CA GLU A 5 6.46 -27.26 2.18
C GLU A 5 6.73 -25.76 2.32
N VAL A 6 5.69 -24.94 2.54
CA VAL A 6 5.81 -23.49 2.67
C VAL A 6 4.94 -22.98 3.82
N VAL A 7 5.54 -22.17 4.69
CA VAL A 7 4.80 -21.37 5.67
C VAL A 7 4.88 -19.89 5.29
N VAL A 8 3.73 -19.23 5.18
CA VAL A 8 3.61 -17.79 4.90
C VAL A 8 3.15 -17.06 6.15
N VAL A 9 3.92 -16.08 6.62
CA VAL A 9 3.66 -15.34 7.86
C VAL A 9 3.13 -13.95 7.56
N GLY A 10 1.84 -13.74 7.82
CA GLY A 10 1.07 -12.54 7.55
C GLY A 10 0.03 -12.73 6.46
N ALA A 11 -1.26 -12.71 6.84
CA ALA A 11 -2.40 -12.84 5.93
C ALA A 11 -2.90 -11.48 5.37
N GLY A 12 -1.95 -10.56 5.13
CA GLY A 12 -2.21 -9.37 4.32
C GLY A 12 -2.30 -9.71 2.82
N PRO A 13 -2.55 -8.73 1.95
CA PRO A 13 -2.71 -8.97 0.50
C PRO A 13 -1.57 -9.75 -0.15
N ALA A 14 -0.31 -9.50 0.25
CA ALA A 14 0.84 -10.23 -0.28
C ALA A 14 0.84 -11.71 0.14
N GLY A 15 0.71 -11.96 1.44
CA GLY A 15 0.82 -13.34 1.97
C GLY A 15 -0.36 -14.21 1.56
N ALA A 16 -1.58 -13.67 1.63
CA ALA A 16 -2.77 -14.41 1.23
C ALA A 16 -2.78 -14.71 -0.28
N GLU A 17 -2.34 -13.76 -1.15
CA GLU A 17 -2.21 -14.01 -2.59
C GLU A 17 -1.12 -15.04 -2.89
N LEU A 18 0.03 -15.01 -2.19
CA LEU A 18 1.06 -16.03 -2.36
C LEU A 18 0.54 -17.42 -1.93
N ALA A 19 -0.04 -17.52 -0.74
CA ALA A 19 -0.58 -18.79 -0.25
C ALA A 19 -1.66 -19.34 -1.18
N ARG A 20 -2.54 -18.48 -1.73
CA ARG A 20 -3.53 -18.84 -2.73
C ARG A 20 -2.89 -19.42 -4.00
N CYS A 21 -1.86 -18.75 -4.54
CA CYS A 21 -1.14 -19.24 -5.71
C CYS A 21 -0.45 -20.59 -5.47
N LEU A 22 0.14 -20.78 -4.29
CA LEU A 22 0.82 -22.02 -3.92
C LEU A 22 -0.18 -23.17 -3.70
N ALA A 23 -1.27 -22.92 -2.96
CA ALA A 23 -2.34 -23.90 -2.76
C ALA A 23 -2.97 -24.33 -4.10
N GLN A 24 -3.22 -23.39 -5.01
CA GLN A 24 -3.72 -23.67 -6.36
C GLN A 24 -2.77 -24.57 -7.16
N ALA A 25 -1.48 -24.51 -6.89
CA ALA A 25 -0.47 -25.39 -7.52
C ALA A 25 -0.26 -26.71 -6.76
N GLY A 26 -1.05 -27.02 -5.73
CA GLY A 26 -0.98 -28.26 -4.96
C GLY A 26 0.14 -28.31 -3.91
N VAL A 27 0.75 -27.17 -3.58
CA VAL A 27 1.79 -27.08 -2.52
C VAL A 27 1.15 -27.17 -1.14
N SER A 28 1.74 -27.95 -0.24
CA SER A 28 1.37 -27.97 1.19
C SER A 28 1.76 -26.65 1.84
N VAL A 29 0.81 -25.71 1.91
CA VAL A 29 1.04 -24.34 2.41
C VAL A 29 0.22 -24.04 3.64
N CYS A 30 0.85 -23.41 4.65
CA CYS A 30 0.19 -22.85 5.81
C CYS A 30 0.33 -21.33 5.82
N LEU A 31 -0.80 -20.62 5.94
CA LEU A 31 -0.88 -19.17 6.09
C LEU A 31 -1.16 -18.81 7.55
N ILE A 32 -0.25 -18.08 8.18
CA ILE A 32 -0.34 -17.71 9.59
C ILE A 32 -0.58 -16.21 9.76
N ASP A 33 -1.52 -15.81 10.62
CA ASP A 33 -1.67 -14.41 11.02
C ASP A 33 -1.97 -14.27 12.52
N ARG A 34 -1.41 -13.21 13.12
CA ARG A 34 -1.64 -12.88 14.55
C ARG A 34 -3.07 -12.42 14.86
N LEU A 35 -3.81 -11.96 13.85
CA LEU A 35 -5.19 -11.52 13.99
C LEU A 35 -6.11 -12.76 14.00
N PRO A 36 -7.05 -12.84 14.94
CA PRO A 36 -8.01 -13.97 15.00
C PRO A 36 -9.09 -13.88 13.92
N HIS A 37 -9.28 -12.71 13.32
CA HIS A 37 -10.26 -12.49 12.25
C HIS A 37 -9.73 -11.47 11.25
N MET A 38 -9.86 -11.77 9.97
CA MET A 38 -9.34 -10.91 8.89
C MET A 38 -10.13 -9.61 8.70
N ALA A 39 -11.36 -9.53 9.18
CA ALA A 39 -12.12 -8.27 9.20
C ALA A 39 -11.58 -7.25 10.23
N LYS A 40 -10.86 -7.71 11.26
CA LYS A 40 -10.29 -6.82 12.27
C LYS A 40 -9.05 -6.10 11.72
N ALA A 41 -8.85 -4.87 12.18
CA ALA A 41 -7.70 -4.04 11.79
C ALA A 41 -7.50 -3.97 10.25
N ALA A 42 -8.60 -3.87 9.51
CA ALA A 42 -8.61 -3.79 8.05
C ALA A 42 -8.44 -2.33 7.59
N PHE A 43 -7.22 -1.81 7.68
CA PHE A 43 -6.91 -0.40 7.45
C PHE A 43 -6.39 -0.18 6.05
N SER A 44 -7.22 0.30 5.14
CA SER A 44 -6.80 0.79 3.83
C SER A 44 -7.92 1.53 3.13
N SER A 45 -7.57 2.60 2.42
CA SER A 45 -8.50 3.28 1.49
C SER A 45 -8.88 2.39 0.31
N ALA A 46 -8.00 1.47 -0.07
CA ALA A 46 -8.22 0.35 -0.99
C ALA A 46 -8.74 0.72 -2.39
N ALA A 47 -8.33 1.87 -2.94
CA ALA A 47 -8.63 2.22 -4.32
C ALA A 47 -7.69 1.48 -5.28
N LEU A 48 -8.26 0.76 -6.26
CA LEU A 48 -7.53 0.02 -7.29
C LEU A 48 -8.04 0.37 -8.70
N PRO A 49 -7.15 0.47 -9.71
CA PRO A 49 -7.57 0.58 -11.10
C PRO A 49 -8.23 -0.72 -11.57
N LEU A 50 -9.19 -0.63 -12.53
CA LEU A 50 -9.92 -1.79 -13.06
C LEU A 50 -8.99 -2.90 -13.55
N ALA A 51 -7.93 -2.55 -14.28
CA ALA A 51 -6.95 -3.52 -14.76
C ALA A 51 -6.31 -4.38 -13.65
N SER A 52 -6.22 -3.86 -12.41
CA SER A 52 -5.73 -4.63 -11.28
C SER A 52 -6.82 -5.56 -10.72
N ILE A 53 -8.08 -5.12 -10.71
CA ILE A 53 -9.22 -5.94 -10.29
C ILE A 53 -9.31 -7.17 -11.19
N ASP A 54 -9.28 -6.95 -12.51
CA ASP A 54 -9.33 -8.02 -13.51
C ASP A 54 -8.10 -8.94 -13.40
N ARG A 55 -6.90 -8.37 -13.29
CA ARG A 55 -5.64 -9.13 -13.17
C ARG A 55 -5.62 -10.07 -11.98
N PHE A 56 -6.17 -9.65 -10.83
CA PHE A 56 -6.22 -10.48 -9.62
C PHE A 56 -7.46 -11.35 -9.54
N GLY A 57 -8.41 -11.22 -10.48
CA GLY A 57 -9.67 -11.95 -10.48
C GLY A 57 -10.50 -11.63 -9.24
N LEU A 58 -10.54 -10.35 -8.85
CA LEU A 58 -11.29 -9.91 -7.69
C LEU A 58 -12.78 -9.86 -8.04
N PRO A 59 -13.65 -10.56 -7.29
CA PRO A 59 -15.07 -10.60 -7.60
C PRO A 59 -15.77 -9.28 -7.27
N ALA A 60 -16.92 -9.07 -7.92
CA ALA A 60 -17.64 -7.79 -7.88
C ALA A 60 -18.16 -7.42 -6.47
N GLU A 61 -18.44 -8.40 -5.64
CA GLU A 61 -18.90 -8.21 -4.26
C GLU A 61 -17.87 -7.56 -3.34
N LEU A 62 -16.60 -7.53 -3.73
CA LEU A 62 -15.57 -6.81 -3.00
C LEU A 62 -15.53 -5.31 -3.32
N LEU A 63 -16.25 -4.87 -4.35
CA LEU A 63 -16.24 -3.50 -4.84
C LEU A 63 -17.28 -2.69 -4.07
N ALA A 64 -16.84 -1.83 -3.17
CA ALA A 64 -17.72 -0.94 -2.42
C ALA A 64 -18.26 0.21 -3.28
N ALA A 65 -17.43 0.81 -4.13
CA ALA A 65 -17.81 1.85 -5.07
C ALA A 65 -16.92 1.87 -6.30
N ARG A 66 -17.46 2.25 -7.46
CA ARG A 66 -16.69 2.55 -8.66
C ARG A 66 -16.46 4.05 -8.77
N TRP A 67 -15.33 4.45 -9.32
CA TRP A 67 -15.03 5.86 -9.58
C TRP A 67 -14.65 6.08 -11.05
N CYS A 68 -15.06 7.20 -11.61
CA CYS A 68 -14.87 7.55 -13.02
C CYS A 68 -14.21 8.93 -13.19
N GLY A 69 -13.70 9.51 -12.12
CA GLY A 69 -13.04 10.80 -12.17
C GLY A 69 -12.12 11.05 -11.00
N TRP A 70 -11.46 12.18 -11.09
CA TRP A 70 -10.56 12.72 -10.08
C TRP A 70 -10.97 14.13 -9.73
N GLN A 71 -10.73 14.53 -8.49
CA GLN A 71 -10.76 15.93 -8.12
C GLN A 71 -9.66 16.25 -7.12
N LEU A 72 -9.06 17.42 -7.29
CA LEU A 72 -7.96 17.86 -6.42
C LEU A 72 -8.24 19.27 -5.92
N LEU A 73 -8.21 19.47 -4.62
CA LEU A 73 -8.16 20.79 -4.01
C LEU A 73 -6.72 21.27 -4.01
N SER A 74 -6.47 22.38 -4.69
CA SER A 74 -5.15 22.97 -4.80
C SER A 74 -4.76 23.76 -3.54
N PRO A 75 -3.48 24.12 -3.33
CA PRO A 75 -3.05 24.96 -2.23
C PRO A 75 -3.80 26.31 -2.13
N ASN A 76 -4.22 26.87 -3.27
CA ASN A 76 -4.98 28.12 -3.33
C ASN A 76 -6.49 27.97 -3.05
N GLY A 77 -6.97 26.74 -2.82
CA GLY A 77 -8.38 26.47 -2.56
C GLY A 77 -9.24 26.28 -3.82
N GLU A 78 -8.63 26.14 -4.98
CA GLU A 78 -9.35 25.87 -6.24
C GLU A 78 -9.53 24.36 -6.43
N TRP A 79 -10.74 23.90 -6.76
CA TRP A 79 -11.03 22.53 -7.13
C TRP A 79 -10.78 22.31 -8.62
N HIS A 80 -9.94 21.36 -8.95
CA HIS A 80 -9.71 20.86 -10.30
C HIS A 80 -10.42 19.53 -10.49
N HIS A 81 -11.12 19.35 -11.59
CA HIS A 81 -11.97 18.19 -11.87
C HIS A 81 -11.60 17.52 -13.19
N TRP A 82 -11.55 16.19 -13.17
CA TRP A 82 -11.41 15.36 -14.37
C TRP A 82 -12.44 14.25 -14.30
N GLN A 83 -13.21 14.07 -15.33
CA GLN A 83 -14.33 13.14 -15.39
C GLN A 83 -14.36 12.42 -16.73
N GLN A 84 -14.81 11.16 -16.73
CA GLN A 84 -15.18 10.42 -17.93
C GLN A 84 -16.41 9.55 -17.64
N SER A 85 -16.99 8.96 -18.70
CA SER A 85 -18.19 8.12 -18.59
C SER A 85 -17.88 6.71 -18.04
N GLN A 86 -16.70 6.18 -18.39
CA GLN A 86 -16.30 4.84 -17.99
C GLN A 86 -15.59 4.86 -16.63
N ALA A 87 -15.79 3.80 -15.86
CA ALA A 87 -15.07 3.62 -14.58
C ALA A 87 -13.56 3.48 -14.82
N LEU A 88 -12.78 4.14 -13.98
CA LEU A 88 -11.31 4.07 -13.95
C LEU A 88 -10.83 3.02 -12.96
N GLY A 89 -11.62 2.75 -11.94
CA GLY A 89 -11.29 1.82 -10.89
C GLY A 89 -12.42 1.63 -9.90
N ALA A 90 -12.10 0.96 -8.80
CA ALA A 90 -13.02 0.79 -7.68
C ALA A 90 -12.31 0.92 -6.33
N VAL A 91 -13.05 1.40 -5.35
CA VAL A 91 -12.69 1.33 -3.94
C VAL A 91 -13.22 -0.01 -3.40
N LEU A 92 -12.37 -0.78 -2.78
CA LEU A 92 -12.73 -2.09 -2.24
C LEU A 92 -13.15 -1.98 -0.77
N ASP A 93 -14.02 -2.89 -0.35
CA ASP A 93 -14.10 -3.27 1.06
C ASP A 93 -12.86 -4.08 1.41
N PHE A 94 -11.95 -3.45 2.14
CA PHE A 94 -10.65 -4.07 2.45
C PHE A 94 -10.78 -5.23 3.45
N ALA A 95 -11.79 -5.20 4.32
CA ALA A 95 -12.10 -6.30 5.22
C ALA A 95 -12.60 -7.52 4.42
N ALA A 96 -13.53 -7.29 3.51
CA ALA A 96 -14.05 -8.32 2.60
C ALA A 96 -12.94 -8.90 1.70
N LEU A 97 -12.06 -8.06 1.16
CA LEU A 97 -10.91 -8.53 0.36
C LEU A 97 -10.01 -9.49 1.15
N ARG A 98 -9.67 -9.17 2.39
CA ARG A 98 -8.81 -10.02 3.22
C ARG A 98 -9.49 -11.34 3.59
N GLN A 99 -10.78 -11.28 3.92
CA GLN A 99 -11.59 -12.48 4.19
C GLN A 99 -11.68 -13.36 2.95
N TRP A 100 -11.98 -12.77 1.80
CA TRP A 100 -12.05 -13.51 0.53
C TRP A 100 -10.72 -14.18 0.18
N LEU A 101 -9.60 -13.46 0.24
CA LEU A 101 -8.28 -14.01 -0.06
C LEU A 101 -7.94 -15.21 0.85
N THR A 102 -8.20 -15.10 2.16
CA THR A 102 -7.93 -16.20 3.10
C THR A 102 -8.87 -17.38 2.91
N ALA A 103 -10.16 -17.14 2.60
CA ALA A 103 -11.10 -18.20 2.25
C ALA A 103 -10.67 -18.95 0.98
N GLN A 104 -10.15 -18.23 -0.04
CA GLN A 104 -9.62 -18.88 -1.24
C GLN A 104 -8.43 -19.80 -0.93
N VAL A 105 -7.57 -19.46 0.03
CA VAL A 105 -6.48 -20.35 0.46
C VAL A 105 -7.04 -21.67 0.97
N GLN A 106 -8.05 -21.62 1.83
CA GLN A 106 -8.68 -22.84 2.39
C GLN A 106 -9.44 -23.67 1.33
N ILE A 107 -10.19 -22.99 0.46
CA ILE A 107 -10.92 -23.66 -0.64
C ILE A 107 -9.95 -24.44 -1.57
N LEU A 108 -8.74 -23.92 -1.75
CA LEU A 108 -7.70 -24.52 -2.57
C LEU A 108 -6.82 -25.54 -1.80
N GLY A 109 -7.19 -25.89 -0.57
CA GLY A 109 -6.51 -26.91 0.24
C GLY A 109 -5.32 -26.40 1.09
N GLY A 110 -5.09 -25.09 1.14
CA GLY A 110 -4.11 -24.52 2.06
C GLY A 110 -4.63 -24.44 3.49
N GLU A 111 -3.74 -24.51 4.48
CA GLU A 111 -4.08 -24.36 5.89
C GLU A 111 -4.03 -22.90 6.33
N LEU A 112 -4.94 -22.49 7.22
CA LEU A 112 -5.04 -21.13 7.75
C LEU A 112 -4.99 -21.16 9.28
N MET A 113 -3.97 -20.53 9.86
CA MET A 113 -3.77 -20.39 11.31
C MET A 113 -3.92 -18.93 11.73
N LEU A 114 -5.11 -18.53 12.14
CA LEU A 114 -5.41 -17.19 12.65
C LEU A 114 -5.26 -17.11 14.17
N GLY A 115 -4.97 -15.89 14.68
CA GLY A 115 -4.67 -15.69 16.11
C GLY A 115 -3.35 -16.29 16.56
N CYS A 116 -2.48 -16.64 15.61
CA CYS A 116 -1.20 -17.27 15.81
C CYS A 116 -0.06 -16.29 15.53
N THR A 117 0.78 -16.01 16.51
CA THR A 117 1.94 -15.13 16.37
C THR A 117 3.21 -15.94 16.21
N VAL A 118 3.97 -15.67 15.17
CA VAL A 118 5.33 -16.22 14.98
C VAL A 118 6.32 -15.28 15.66
N THR A 119 7.12 -15.81 16.58
CA THR A 119 8.08 -15.04 17.39
C THR A 119 9.53 -15.30 17.01
N ALA A 120 9.82 -16.47 16.43
CA ALA A 120 11.15 -16.80 15.95
C ALA A 120 11.07 -17.71 14.71
N CYS A 121 12.12 -17.66 13.91
CA CYS A 121 12.30 -18.52 12.75
C CYS A 121 13.77 -18.89 12.64
N GLU A 122 14.06 -20.17 12.73
CA GLU A 122 15.41 -20.74 12.81
C GLU A 122 15.66 -21.68 11.63
N LEU A 123 16.88 -21.68 11.10
CA LEU A 123 17.31 -22.63 10.07
C LEU A 123 17.79 -23.90 10.77
N GLU A 124 17.16 -25.03 10.42
CA GLU A 124 17.58 -26.37 10.83
C GLU A 124 18.24 -27.13 9.65
N ARG A 125 18.82 -28.31 9.91
CA ARG A 125 19.43 -29.16 8.85
C ARG A 125 18.42 -29.59 7.76
N SER A 126 17.16 -29.80 8.16
CA SER A 126 16.08 -30.31 7.30
C SER A 126 15.08 -29.26 6.82
N GLY A 127 15.31 -27.96 7.10
CA GLY A 127 14.37 -26.90 6.74
C GLY A 127 14.37 -25.73 7.71
N MET A 128 13.20 -25.15 7.93
CA MET A 128 12.97 -24.01 8.82
C MET A 128 12.08 -24.44 9.98
N LYS A 129 12.39 -23.95 11.18
CA LYS A 129 11.55 -24.11 12.38
C LYS A 129 11.02 -22.76 12.81
N LEU A 130 9.70 -22.65 12.93
CA LEU A 130 9.02 -21.46 13.45
C LEU A 130 8.57 -21.74 14.90
N ILE A 131 8.75 -20.76 15.76
CA ILE A 131 8.18 -20.77 17.11
C ILE A 131 6.91 -19.93 17.08
N THR A 132 5.82 -20.52 17.50
CA THR A 132 4.48 -19.96 17.41
C THR A 132 3.81 -19.89 18.77
N HIS A 133 2.97 -18.86 18.95
CA HIS A 133 2.14 -18.68 20.15
C HIS A 133 0.70 -18.40 19.74
N MET A 134 -0.22 -19.23 20.19
CA MET A 134 -1.65 -19.00 20.01
C MET A 134 -2.14 -17.96 21.02
N ARG A 135 -2.94 -17.03 20.56
CA ARG A 135 -3.44 -15.91 21.39
C ARG A 135 -4.21 -16.36 22.62
N ASN A 136 -4.92 -17.48 22.53
CA ASN A 136 -5.74 -18.02 23.60
C ASN A 136 -4.97 -18.92 24.59
N HIS A 137 -3.72 -19.29 24.25
CA HIS A 137 -2.83 -20.16 25.03
C HIS A 137 -1.51 -19.44 25.30
N LYS A 138 -1.55 -18.36 26.09
CA LYS A 138 -0.38 -17.47 26.30
C LYS A 138 0.86 -18.15 26.89
N ALA A 139 0.72 -19.30 27.52
CA ALA A 139 1.82 -20.01 28.18
C ALA A 139 2.48 -21.11 27.33
N GLU A 140 1.83 -21.56 26.25
CA GLU A 140 2.33 -22.66 25.43
C GLU A 140 2.90 -22.14 24.10
N SER A 141 4.20 -22.38 23.90
CA SER A 141 4.82 -22.25 22.59
C SER A 141 4.69 -23.58 21.85
N SER A 142 4.30 -23.53 20.61
CA SER A 142 4.39 -24.66 19.69
C SER A 142 5.41 -24.39 18.59
N SER A 143 5.80 -25.43 17.87
CA SER A 143 6.72 -25.27 16.74
C SER A 143 6.15 -25.90 15.48
N ILE A 144 6.37 -25.23 14.35
CA ILE A 144 6.01 -25.69 13.01
C ILE A 144 7.29 -25.81 12.19
N ARG A 145 7.43 -26.89 11.44
CA ARG A 145 8.55 -27.10 10.51
C ARG A 145 8.10 -26.97 9.07
N SER A 146 8.90 -26.29 8.26
CA SER A 146 8.64 -26.17 6.83
C SER A 146 9.93 -26.17 6.02
N ASP A 147 9.81 -26.46 4.72
CA ASP A 147 10.96 -26.33 3.83
C ASP A 147 11.29 -24.87 3.56
N TRP A 148 10.27 -24.02 3.41
CA TRP A 148 10.40 -22.60 3.14
C TRP A 148 9.54 -21.77 4.06
N VAL A 149 10.01 -20.58 4.42
CA VAL A 149 9.25 -19.56 5.15
C VAL A 149 9.23 -18.28 4.35
N VAL A 150 8.07 -17.62 4.31
CA VAL A 150 7.93 -16.32 3.64
C VAL A 150 7.42 -15.28 4.63
N ASP A 151 8.22 -14.26 4.87
CA ASP A 151 7.82 -13.09 5.66
C ASP A 151 6.93 -12.17 4.80
N ALA A 152 5.63 -12.22 5.05
CA ALA A 152 4.61 -11.34 4.49
C ALA A 152 4.00 -10.42 5.55
N SER A 153 4.72 -10.17 6.66
CA SER A 153 4.26 -9.40 7.82
C SER A 153 4.17 -7.88 7.56
N GLY A 154 4.39 -7.47 6.32
CA GLY A 154 4.27 -6.10 5.88
C GLY A 154 5.34 -5.21 6.48
N GLN A 155 4.95 -4.01 6.90
CA GLN A 155 5.88 -3.02 7.44
C GLN A 155 6.60 -3.45 8.74
N SER A 156 6.12 -4.52 9.40
CA SER A 156 6.71 -5.06 10.62
C SER A 156 8.02 -5.80 10.37
N ARG A 157 8.18 -6.44 9.19
CA ARG A 157 9.37 -7.22 8.82
C ARG A 157 9.81 -8.19 9.92
N CYS A 158 8.84 -8.92 10.50
CA CYS A 158 9.02 -9.61 11.77
C CYS A 158 10.08 -10.73 11.71
N LEU A 159 10.32 -11.33 10.54
CA LEU A 159 11.29 -12.43 10.37
C LEU A 159 12.52 -12.01 9.56
N ILE A 160 12.31 -11.15 8.53
CA ILE A 160 13.41 -10.82 7.61
C ILE A 160 14.43 -9.87 8.25
N ALA A 161 14.11 -9.20 9.30
CA ALA A 161 14.89 -8.16 9.97
C ALA A 161 15.44 -7.07 9.02
N GLU A 162 15.55 -5.87 9.47
CA GLU A 162 16.13 -4.79 8.66
C GLU A 162 17.64 -5.06 8.46
N ALA A 163 18.07 -5.20 7.21
CA ALA A 163 19.49 -5.02 6.90
C ALA A 163 19.83 -3.59 7.32
N GLY A 164 20.73 -3.39 8.27
CA GLY A 164 21.11 -2.17 8.95
C GLY A 164 20.76 -0.81 8.32
N THR A 165 21.02 0.29 8.94
CA THR A 165 20.76 1.64 8.41
C THR A 165 21.54 1.88 7.13
N ASN A 166 20.87 1.87 5.98
CA ASN A 166 21.46 2.30 4.72
C ASN A 166 21.21 3.79 4.52
N ALA A 167 22.22 4.62 4.79
CA ALA A 167 22.11 6.07 4.65
C ALA A 167 21.76 6.53 3.22
N ARG A 168 22.13 5.72 2.20
CA ARG A 168 21.82 6.02 0.78
C ARG A 168 20.40 5.68 0.36
N ASP A 169 19.73 4.80 1.10
CA ASP A 169 18.35 4.38 0.86
C ASP A 169 17.64 4.19 2.21
N PRO A 170 17.31 5.31 2.89
CA PRO A 170 16.69 5.27 4.21
C PRO A 170 15.28 4.72 4.15
N LEU A 171 14.87 4.05 5.22
CA LEU A 171 13.49 3.60 5.39
C LEU A 171 12.61 4.80 5.73
N LEU A 172 11.80 5.23 4.77
CA LEU A 172 10.87 6.34 4.93
C LEU A 172 9.61 5.86 5.65
N LEU A 173 9.08 6.71 6.51
CA LEU A 173 7.88 6.43 7.31
C LEU A 173 6.75 7.37 6.90
N GLY A 174 5.70 6.81 6.32
CA GLY A 174 4.40 7.45 6.12
C GLY A 174 3.45 7.08 7.25
N VAL A 175 2.67 8.06 7.72
CA VAL A 175 1.62 7.85 8.71
C VAL A 175 0.29 8.37 8.17
N GLY A 176 -0.79 7.63 8.38
CA GLY A 176 -2.13 7.99 7.93
C GLY A 176 -3.17 7.76 9.01
N LEU A 177 -4.24 8.53 8.93
CA LEU A 177 -5.47 8.40 9.71
C LEU A 177 -6.63 8.47 8.72
N GLU A 178 -7.59 7.54 8.83
CA GLU A 178 -8.79 7.49 7.99
C GLU A 178 -10.01 7.23 8.86
N TRP A 179 -11.09 7.91 8.56
CA TRP A 179 -12.39 7.69 9.18
C TRP A 179 -13.39 7.21 8.13
N LEU A 180 -14.14 6.18 8.46
CA LEU A 180 -15.34 5.77 7.72
C LEU A 180 -16.52 6.55 8.29
N LEU A 181 -17.17 7.31 7.42
CA LEU A 181 -18.27 8.20 7.77
C LEU A 181 -19.57 7.69 7.16
N GLU A 182 -20.64 7.76 7.92
CA GLU A 182 -22.00 7.72 7.39
C GLU A 182 -22.44 9.16 7.09
N VAL A 183 -22.92 9.40 5.88
CA VAL A 183 -23.29 10.71 5.38
C VAL A 183 -24.66 10.70 4.75
N ASP A 184 -25.30 11.86 4.67
CA ASP A 184 -26.56 12.03 3.95
C ASP A 184 -26.41 11.80 2.45
N GLN A 185 -27.53 11.65 1.75
CA GLN A 185 -27.57 11.35 0.32
C GLN A 185 -26.91 12.43 -0.54
N ASN A 186 -27.06 13.71 -0.18
CA ASN A 186 -26.48 14.81 -0.94
C ASN A 186 -24.95 14.84 -0.81
N SER A 187 -24.47 14.68 0.41
CA SER A 187 -23.03 14.55 0.70
C SER A 187 -22.43 13.34 -0.02
N TRP A 188 -23.12 12.19 0.01
CA TRP A 188 -22.65 11.01 -0.72
C TRP A 188 -22.61 11.24 -2.23
N GLN A 189 -23.65 11.81 -2.86
CA GLN A 189 -23.67 12.10 -4.29
C GLN A 189 -22.55 13.04 -4.70
N ARG A 190 -22.25 14.06 -3.88
CA ARG A 190 -21.15 15.00 -4.13
C ARG A 190 -19.81 14.31 -4.30
N TRP A 191 -19.54 13.23 -3.55
CA TRP A 191 -18.23 12.59 -3.46
C TRP A 191 -18.16 11.19 -4.13
N SER A 192 -19.29 10.61 -4.54
CA SER A 192 -19.38 9.19 -4.91
C SER A 192 -18.72 8.80 -6.23
N GLN A 193 -18.50 9.74 -7.15
CA GLN A 193 -18.01 9.40 -8.50
C GLN A 193 -16.51 9.64 -8.71
N ARG A 194 -15.83 10.21 -7.74
CA ARG A 194 -14.43 10.65 -7.88
C ARG A 194 -13.57 10.21 -6.72
N LEU A 195 -12.30 9.97 -7.01
CA LEU A 195 -11.29 10.00 -5.95
C LEU A 195 -10.86 11.46 -5.75
N SER A 196 -10.97 11.94 -4.52
CA SER A 196 -10.75 13.33 -4.16
C SER A 196 -9.52 13.47 -3.31
N PHE A 197 -8.67 14.47 -3.61
CA PHE A 197 -7.46 14.75 -2.86
C PHE A 197 -7.36 16.23 -2.49
N LEU A 198 -6.83 16.50 -1.32
CA LEU A 198 -6.52 17.83 -0.83
C LEU A 198 -4.99 17.95 -0.72
N ILE A 199 -4.39 18.80 -1.53
CA ILE A 199 -2.93 18.93 -1.66
C ILE A 199 -2.54 20.39 -1.37
N GLY A 200 -1.72 20.60 -0.37
CA GLY A 200 -1.23 21.92 0.03
C GLY A 200 -0.83 21.99 1.49
N SER A 201 0.13 22.86 1.80
CA SER A 201 0.64 23.02 3.17
C SER A 201 -0.44 23.53 4.13
N ASN A 202 -1.38 24.31 3.61
CA ASN A 202 -2.53 24.82 4.38
C ASN A 202 -3.51 23.70 4.77
N TRP A 203 -3.62 22.66 4.00
CA TRP A 203 -4.54 21.53 4.25
C TRP A 203 -3.86 20.45 5.09
N VAL A 204 -2.85 19.80 4.49
CA VAL A 204 -2.10 18.72 5.13
C VAL A 204 -0.60 18.90 4.84
N PRO A 205 0.15 19.58 5.71
CA PRO A 205 1.58 19.77 5.51
C PRO A 205 2.33 18.43 5.49
N ASN A 206 3.27 18.30 4.56
CA ASN A 206 4.07 17.11 4.31
C ASN A 206 3.29 15.87 3.82
N GLY A 207 2.10 16.08 3.26
CA GLY A 207 1.25 14.99 2.80
C GLY A 207 0.03 15.48 2.03
N TYR A 208 -1.06 14.75 2.18
CA TYR A 208 -2.33 15.07 1.52
C TYR A 208 -3.52 14.52 2.32
N GLY A 209 -4.71 15.07 2.04
CA GLY A 209 -5.99 14.51 2.47
C GLY A 209 -6.69 13.81 1.31
N TRP A 210 -7.67 12.96 1.62
CA TRP A 210 -8.49 12.30 0.62
C TRP A 210 -9.93 12.10 1.06
N VAL A 211 -10.83 12.00 0.07
CA VAL A 211 -12.20 11.50 0.21
C VAL A 211 -12.43 10.43 -0.83
N PHE A 212 -12.74 9.21 -0.40
CA PHE A 212 -13.03 8.09 -1.28
C PHE A 212 -14.44 7.56 -1.03
N PRO A 213 -15.21 7.29 -2.10
CA PRO A 213 -16.53 6.70 -1.96
C PRO A 213 -16.45 5.28 -1.44
N MET A 214 -17.42 4.92 -0.60
CA MET A 214 -17.72 3.55 -0.22
C MET A 214 -19.12 3.19 -0.71
N GLN A 215 -19.74 2.14 -0.13
CA GLN A 215 -21.15 1.83 -0.40
C GLN A 215 -22.03 3.09 -0.20
N PRO A 216 -23.25 3.11 -0.80
CA PRO A 216 -24.15 4.25 -0.68
C PRO A 216 -24.34 4.73 0.76
N GLY A 217 -24.23 6.04 0.96
CA GLY A 217 -24.27 6.66 2.28
C GLY A 217 -22.97 6.60 3.09
N CYS A 218 -21.87 6.06 2.55
CA CYS A 218 -20.59 5.97 3.26
C CYS A 218 -19.43 6.59 2.47
N LEU A 219 -18.55 7.30 3.19
CA LEU A 219 -17.31 7.87 2.66
C LEU A 219 -16.12 7.52 3.56
N LYS A 220 -14.97 7.28 2.96
CA LYS A 220 -13.69 7.26 3.64
C LYS A 220 -13.03 8.61 3.51
N VAL A 221 -12.74 9.26 4.62
CA VAL A 221 -12.01 10.53 4.66
C VAL A 221 -10.76 10.35 5.48
N GLY A 222 -9.62 10.76 4.92
CA GLY A 222 -8.37 10.57 5.62
C GLY A 222 -7.33 11.63 5.32
N VAL A 223 -6.28 11.60 6.12
CA VAL A 223 -5.08 12.44 5.99
C VAL A 223 -3.84 11.57 6.19
N CYS A 224 -2.79 11.85 5.43
CA CYS A 224 -1.50 11.23 5.64
C CYS A 224 -0.35 12.22 5.49
N ARG A 225 0.80 11.86 6.01
CA ARG A 225 2.04 12.60 5.79
C ARG A 225 3.25 11.67 5.78
N LEU A 226 4.28 12.09 5.06
CA LEU A 226 5.59 11.47 5.11
C LEU A 226 6.41 12.15 6.21
N LEU A 227 6.84 11.38 7.20
CA LEU A 227 7.61 11.91 8.32
C LEU A 227 9.02 12.28 7.88
N ASN A 228 9.51 13.40 8.38
CA ASN A 228 10.89 13.80 8.26
C ASN A 228 11.54 13.72 9.65
N PRO A 229 12.47 12.77 9.89
CA PRO A 229 13.08 12.59 11.20
C PRO A 229 13.85 13.81 11.71
N ASN A 230 14.24 14.71 10.79
CA ASN A 230 15.03 15.91 11.10
C ASN A 230 14.16 17.17 11.32
N LYS A 231 12.83 17.04 11.35
CA LYS A 231 11.92 18.18 11.52
C LYS A 231 10.93 17.94 12.62
N GLN A 232 10.62 19.01 13.33
CA GLN A 232 9.59 19.02 14.36
C GLN A 232 8.24 18.60 13.77
N ALA A 233 7.52 17.73 14.46
CA ALA A 233 6.21 17.28 14.05
C ALA A 233 5.24 18.47 14.09
N GLY A 234 4.62 18.78 12.95
CA GLY A 234 3.52 19.75 12.88
C GLY A 234 2.25 19.24 13.61
N PRO A 235 1.07 19.83 13.35
CA PRO A 235 -0.18 19.42 13.99
C PRO A 235 -0.40 17.91 13.93
N SER A 236 -1.03 17.30 14.93
CA SER A 236 -1.33 15.87 14.93
C SER A 236 -2.26 15.51 13.77
N LEU A 237 -2.22 14.24 13.30
CA LEU A 237 -3.14 13.80 12.24
C LEU A 237 -4.60 13.96 12.64
N GLY A 238 -4.94 13.81 13.92
CA GLY A 238 -6.30 14.03 14.42
C GLY A 238 -6.75 15.50 14.28
N VAL A 239 -5.87 16.46 14.48
CA VAL A 239 -6.16 17.89 14.24
C VAL A 239 -6.36 18.16 12.75
N LEU A 240 -5.47 17.61 11.91
CA LEU A 240 -5.58 17.73 10.45
C LEU A 240 -6.85 17.06 9.91
N GLN A 241 -7.21 15.89 10.42
CA GLN A 241 -8.44 15.19 10.06
C GLN A 241 -9.69 16.03 10.35
N LYS A 242 -9.78 16.61 11.56
CA LYS A 242 -10.91 17.50 11.91
C LYS A 242 -10.95 18.74 11.04
N LYS A 243 -9.79 19.34 10.75
CA LYS A 243 -9.70 20.48 9.82
C LYS A 243 -10.20 20.12 8.42
N VAL A 244 -9.81 18.96 7.89
CA VAL A 244 -10.26 18.48 6.59
C VAL A 244 -11.76 18.21 6.59
N LEU A 245 -12.32 17.61 7.63
CA LEU A 245 -13.77 17.38 7.75
C LEU A 245 -14.55 18.69 7.73
N GLY A 246 -14.15 19.69 8.52
CA GLY A 246 -14.81 21.00 8.52
C GLY A 246 -14.71 21.71 7.17
N LEU A 247 -13.57 21.61 6.46
CA LEU A 247 -13.40 22.16 5.12
C LEU A 247 -14.34 21.53 4.07
N LEU A 248 -14.72 20.29 4.29
CA LEU A 248 -15.54 19.49 3.36
C LEU A 248 -17.03 19.48 3.73
N ASP A 249 -17.43 20.19 4.79
CA ASP A 249 -18.77 20.14 5.38
C ASP A 249 -19.19 18.73 5.82
N LEU A 250 -18.24 17.95 6.37
CA LEU A 250 -18.42 16.57 6.82
C LEU A 250 -18.15 16.39 8.33
N ASP A 251 -17.97 17.45 9.08
CA ASP A 251 -17.66 17.42 10.51
C ASP A 251 -18.85 16.97 11.39
N GLY A 252 -20.10 17.14 10.89
CA GLY A 252 -21.31 16.62 11.50
C GLY A 252 -21.65 15.17 11.17
N ALA A 253 -20.87 14.51 10.28
CA ALA A 253 -21.16 13.13 9.88
C ALA A 253 -20.90 12.11 11.00
N ARG A 254 -21.72 11.05 11.04
CA ARG A 254 -21.54 9.97 12.00
C ARG A 254 -20.31 9.13 11.67
N VAL A 255 -19.39 9.03 12.60
CA VAL A 255 -18.17 8.21 12.44
C VAL A 255 -18.49 6.75 12.74
N LEU A 256 -18.37 5.89 11.73
CA LEU A 256 -18.60 4.44 11.85
C LEU A 256 -17.34 3.72 12.31
N ASP A 257 -16.17 4.15 11.82
CA ASP A 257 -14.88 3.57 12.17
C ASP A 257 -13.77 4.61 12.10
N ARG A 258 -12.73 4.42 12.92
CA ARG A 258 -11.51 5.22 12.94
C ARG A 258 -10.31 4.31 12.97
N HIS A 259 -9.44 4.46 12.02
CA HIS A 259 -8.21 3.69 11.98
C HIS A 259 -7.03 4.52 11.50
N GLY A 260 -5.83 4.05 11.82
CA GLY A 260 -4.59 4.63 11.35
C GLY A 260 -3.65 3.55 10.86
N GLY A 261 -2.76 3.93 9.96
CA GLY A 261 -1.80 3.05 9.37
C GLY A 261 -0.40 3.65 9.26
N LEU A 262 0.56 2.76 9.19
CA LEU A 262 1.95 3.08 8.92
C LEU A 262 2.36 2.44 7.61
N ILE A 263 3.12 3.17 6.80
CA ILE A 263 3.79 2.66 5.61
C ILE A 263 5.28 2.89 5.81
N ARG A 264 6.07 1.83 5.72
CA ARG A 264 7.54 1.91 5.78
C ARG A 264 8.11 1.39 4.48
N SER A 265 8.78 2.26 3.72
CA SER A 265 9.27 1.89 2.40
C SER A 265 10.61 2.55 2.08
N ARG A 266 11.51 1.80 1.42
CA ARG A 266 12.76 2.30 0.84
C ARG A 266 12.54 2.61 -0.63
N VAL A 267 12.94 3.80 -1.06
CA VAL A 267 12.76 4.23 -2.46
C VAL A 267 13.60 3.38 -3.42
N GLY A 268 14.84 3.08 -3.03
CA GLY A 268 15.75 2.24 -3.82
C GLY A 268 15.53 0.73 -3.63
N ARG A 269 14.68 0.34 -2.67
CA ARG A 269 14.39 -1.06 -2.32
C ARG A 269 15.65 -1.88 -2.09
N SER A 270 16.54 -1.35 -1.25
CA SER A 270 17.74 -2.05 -0.81
C SER A 270 17.46 -3.12 0.26
N ASP A 271 16.17 -3.44 0.47
CA ASP A 271 15.73 -4.44 1.43
C ASP A 271 16.32 -5.82 1.18
N CYS A 272 16.43 -6.59 2.22
CA CYS A 272 16.74 -8.01 2.15
C CYS A 272 15.52 -8.78 1.63
N HIS A 273 15.63 -9.44 0.48
CA HIS A 273 14.56 -10.22 -0.14
C HIS A 273 14.54 -11.68 0.33
N GLY A 274 15.55 -12.10 1.08
CA GLY A 274 15.62 -13.44 1.66
C GLY A 274 17.01 -13.80 2.19
N ARG A 275 17.06 -14.86 3.00
CA ARG A 275 18.26 -15.47 3.55
C ARG A 275 18.05 -16.99 3.63
N GLY A 276 18.86 -17.78 2.94
CA GLY A 276 18.68 -19.24 2.92
C GLY A 276 17.28 -19.60 2.40
N ARG A 277 16.47 -20.23 3.25
CA ARG A 277 15.09 -20.64 2.96
C ARG A 277 14.03 -19.67 3.53
N LEU A 278 14.41 -18.53 4.07
CA LEU A 278 13.54 -17.44 4.45
C LEU A 278 13.48 -16.41 3.32
N LEU A 279 12.30 -16.11 2.82
CA LEU A 279 12.01 -15.09 1.79
C LEU A 279 11.14 -13.97 2.37
N ALA A 280 11.04 -12.85 1.67
CA ALA A 280 10.15 -11.76 2.07
C ALA A 280 9.41 -11.16 0.87
N ILE A 281 8.13 -10.74 1.06
CA ILE A 281 7.27 -10.16 0.04
C ILE A 281 6.47 -8.98 0.58
N GLY A 282 5.84 -8.25 -0.32
CA GLY A 282 5.00 -7.11 0.04
C GLY A 282 5.81 -5.99 0.69
N ASP A 283 5.23 -5.32 1.67
CA ASP A 283 5.88 -4.19 2.35
C ASP A 283 7.10 -4.60 3.17
N ALA A 284 7.29 -5.90 3.43
CA ALA A 284 8.54 -6.40 4.01
C ALA A 284 9.75 -6.17 3.10
N VAL A 285 9.52 -6.00 1.78
CA VAL A 285 10.53 -5.61 0.78
C VAL A 285 10.19 -4.29 0.08
N SER A 286 9.51 -3.39 0.79
CA SER A 286 9.22 -2.01 0.34
C SER A 286 8.41 -1.95 -0.96
N THR A 287 7.32 -2.71 -1.08
CA THR A 287 6.44 -2.63 -2.25
C THR A 287 5.43 -1.49 -2.19
N ALA A 288 5.20 -0.88 -1.02
CA ALA A 288 4.33 0.29 -0.93
C ALA A 288 4.97 1.51 -1.63
N ASN A 289 4.25 2.11 -2.56
CA ASN A 289 4.65 3.33 -3.22
C ASN A 289 4.21 4.56 -2.43
N LEU A 290 5.14 5.44 -2.12
CA LEU A 290 4.91 6.60 -1.24
C LEU A 290 4.26 7.80 -1.96
N LEU A 291 4.10 7.78 -3.28
CA LEU A 291 3.50 8.91 -4.02
C LEU A 291 2.00 9.04 -3.68
N GLY A 292 1.25 7.96 -3.84
CA GLY A 292 -0.18 7.89 -3.52
C GLY A 292 -0.50 6.96 -2.33
N GLY A 293 0.51 6.46 -1.59
CA GLY A 293 0.29 5.49 -0.52
C GLY A 293 -0.21 4.13 -1.01
N GLU A 294 0.07 3.77 -2.27
CA GLU A 294 -0.43 2.57 -2.92
C GLU A 294 0.38 1.34 -2.49
N GLY A 295 -0.25 0.37 -1.83
CA GLY A 295 0.42 -0.84 -1.32
C GLY A 295 -0.23 -2.15 -1.79
N ILE A 296 -1.56 -2.27 -1.80
CA ILE A 296 -2.29 -3.53 -2.02
C ILE A 296 -1.88 -4.21 -3.32
N ARG A 297 -2.01 -3.51 -4.45
CA ARG A 297 -1.69 -4.02 -5.78
C ARG A 297 -0.24 -4.51 -5.87
N HIS A 298 0.69 -3.72 -5.40
CA HIS A 298 2.11 -4.04 -5.47
C HIS A 298 2.51 -5.17 -4.53
N ALA A 299 1.84 -5.27 -3.39
CA ALA A 299 2.00 -6.40 -2.47
C ALA A 299 1.55 -7.71 -3.13
N MET A 300 0.39 -7.74 -3.77
CA MET A 300 -0.11 -8.90 -4.52
C MET A 300 0.77 -9.22 -5.75
N GLU A 301 1.25 -8.19 -6.47
CA GLU A 301 2.21 -8.39 -7.57
C GLU A 301 3.50 -9.06 -7.09
N SER A 302 4.03 -8.68 -5.93
CA SER A 302 5.23 -9.30 -5.39
C SER A 302 5.05 -10.79 -5.11
N ALA A 303 3.86 -11.18 -4.66
CA ALA A 303 3.46 -12.57 -4.47
C ALA A 303 3.43 -13.34 -5.80
N ARG A 304 2.81 -12.77 -6.84
CA ARG A 304 2.74 -13.37 -8.17
C ARG A 304 4.10 -13.46 -8.87
N VAL A 305 5.03 -12.58 -8.55
CA VAL A 305 6.41 -12.69 -9.02
C VAL A 305 7.15 -13.83 -8.31
N LEU A 306 6.92 -13.99 -6.99
CA LEU A 306 7.60 -15.01 -6.20
C LEU A 306 7.03 -16.42 -6.47
N ALA A 307 5.72 -16.58 -6.56
CA ALA A 307 5.05 -17.88 -6.63
C ALA A 307 5.66 -18.83 -7.71
N PRO A 308 5.76 -18.47 -9.00
CA PRO A 308 6.32 -19.37 -10.01
C PRO A 308 7.82 -19.66 -9.79
N LEU A 309 8.56 -18.71 -9.20
CA LEU A 309 9.96 -18.93 -8.87
C LEU A 309 10.14 -19.90 -7.71
N LEU A 310 9.30 -19.78 -6.69
CA LEU A 310 9.32 -20.67 -5.54
C LEU A 310 8.94 -22.09 -5.95
N LEU A 311 7.86 -22.24 -6.74
CA LEU A 311 7.43 -23.53 -7.30
C LEU A 311 8.56 -24.26 -8.06
N ALA A 312 9.29 -23.54 -8.90
CA ALA A 312 10.41 -24.09 -9.66
C ALA A 312 11.64 -24.45 -8.79
N ASN A 313 11.69 -24.00 -7.53
CA ASN A 313 12.85 -24.13 -6.63
C ASN A 313 12.51 -24.79 -5.29
N LEU A 314 11.36 -25.41 -5.12
CA LEU A 314 10.96 -26.03 -3.85
C LEU A 314 12.00 -27.05 -3.39
N ALA A 315 12.46 -27.92 -4.25
CA ALA A 315 13.44 -28.97 -3.93
C ALA A 315 14.89 -28.45 -3.82
N LYS A 316 15.26 -27.42 -4.60
CA LYS A 316 16.66 -26.92 -4.66
C LYS A 316 16.70 -25.39 -4.72
N PRO A 317 17.26 -24.73 -3.69
CA PRO A 317 17.28 -23.26 -3.59
C PRO A 317 18.36 -22.61 -4.48
N ASN A 318 18.34 -22.84 -5.79
CA ASN A 318 19.34 -22.28 -6.69
C ASN A 318 18.99 -20.84 -7.10
N ASN A 319 19.74 -19.87 -6.64
CA ASN A 319 19.63 -18.45 -7.03
C ASN A 319 18.22 -17.82 -6.87
N LEU A 320 17.30 -18.45 -6.15
CA LEU A 320 15.91 -18.00 -6.00
C LEU A 320 15.81 -16.55 -5.53
N ILE A 321 16.53 -16.19 -4.47
CA ILE A 321 16.49 -14.83 -3.88
C ILE A 321 16.93 -13.77 -4.91
N LYS A 322 18.03 -14.04 -5.62
CA LYS A 322 18.55 -13.14 -6.67
C LYS A 322 17.58 -13.01 -7.84
N SER A 323 17.01 -14.13 -8.29
CA SER A 323 16.02 -14.17 -9.37
C SER A 323 14.76 -13.42 -9.00
N TYR A 324 14.24 -13.63 -7.77
CA TYR A 324 13.08 -12.92 -7.26
C TYR A 324 13.33 -11.40 -7.19
N LYS A 325 14.44 -10.98 -6.56
CA LYS A 325 14.82 -9.57 -6.47
C LYS A 325 14.87 -8.90 -7.86
N ASN A 326 15.51 -9.56 -8.83
CA ASN A 326 15.64 -9.04 -10.18
C ASN A 326 14.30 -8.97 -10.91
N LYS A 327 13.48 -10.02 -10.85
CA LYS A 327 12.15 -10.03 -11.49
C LYS A 327 11.23 -8.99 -10.86
N LEU A 328 11.21 -8.86 -9.54
CA LEU A 328 10.42 -7.83 -8.87
C LEU A 328 10.88 -6.41 -9.26
N LYS A 329 12.20 -6.20 -9.36
CA LYS A 329 12.76 -4.93 -9.85
C LYS A 329 12.33 -4.63 -11.29
N CYS A 330 12.33 -5.60 -12.17
CA CYS A 330 11.85 -5.45 -13.55
C CYS A 330 10.34 -5.19 -13.60
N GLN A 331 9.56 -5.91 -12.82
CA GLN A 331 8.09 -5.77 -12.76
C GLN A 331 7.67 -4.37 -12.31
N LEU A 332 8.29 -3.84 -11.27
CA LEU A 332 7.99 -2.49 -10.78
C LEU A 332 8.60 -1.40 -11.69
N GLY A 333 9.73 -1.68 -12.30
CA GLY A 333 10.35 -0.84 -13.33
C GLY A 333 11.00 0.45 -12.84
N ALA A 334 11.56 1.21 -13.77
CA ALA A 334 12.23 2.47 -13.48
C ALA A 334 11.26 3.58 -13.03
N ARG A 335 10.03 3.56 -13.53
CA ARG A 335 8.98 4.52 -13.17
C ARG A 335 8.64 4.44 -11.68
N TRP A 336 8.64 3.25 -11.10
CA TRP A 336 8.47 3.04 -9.67
C TRP A 336 9.53 3.80 -8.84
N ASN A 337 10.80 3.64 -9.16
CA ASN A 337 11.87 4.32 -8.43
C ASN A 337 11.78 5.84 -8.59
N LEU A 338 11.38 6.31 -9.77
CA LEU A 338 11.15 7.72 -10.03
C LEU A 338 9.98 8.24 -9.18
N SER A 339 8.85 7.54 -9.13
CA SER A 339 7.69 7.94 -8.32
C SER A 339 8.03 8.02 -6.82
N GLY A 340 8.82 7.08 -6.30
CA GLY A 340 9.29 7.12 -4.92
C GLY A 340 10.18 8.34 -4.61
N ARG A 341 11.09 8.70 -5.52
CA ARG A 341 11.92 9.92 -5.38
C ARG A 341 11.08 11.19 -5.45
N LEU A 342 10.09 11.22 -6.35
CA LEU A 342 9.15 12.35 -6.44
C LEU A 342 8.34 12.48 -5.16
N ALA A 343 7.80 11.37 -4.65
CA ALA A 343 7.08 11.35 -3.38
C ALA A 343 7.91 11.93 -2.24
N GLN A 344 9.14 11.46 -2.06
CA GLN A 344 10.04 11.96 -1.04
C GLN A 344 10.29 13.47 -1.18
N ARG A 345 10.61 13.94 -2.39
CA ARG A 345 10.88 15.36 -2.65
C ARG A 345 9.65 16.23 -2.45
N THR A 346 8.49 15.77 -2.91
CA THR A 346 7.23 16.52 -2.83
C THR A 346 6.74 16.59 -1.39
N TRP A 347 6.50 15.45 -0.78
CA TRP A 347 5.86 15.42 0.54
C TRP A 347 6.74 15.98 1.63
N GLN A 348 8.05 15.67 1.66
CA GLN A 348 8.94 16.22 2.67
C GLN A 348 9.14 17.74 2.57
N LYS A 349 8.83 18.35 1.43
CA LYS A 349 8.96 19.81 1.21
C LYS A 349 7.63 20.55 1.22
N LEU A 350 6.49 19.87 1.17
CA LEU A 350 5.16 20.47 1.09
C LEU A 350 4.74 21.02 2.48
N HIS A 351 5.42 22.03 2.94
CA HIS A 351 5.15 22.76 4.19
C HIS A 351 5.54 24.24 4.10
N THR A 352 5.75 24.77 2.88
CA THR A 352 6.16 26.16 2.61
C THR A 352 5.35 26.74 1.46
N ASN A 353 5.12 28.07 1.48
CA ASN A 353 4.44 28.78 0.39
C ASN A 353 5.12 28.56 -0.98
N GLN A 354 6.44 28.42 -1.01
CA GLN A 354 7.16 28.14 -2.26
C GLN A 354 6.83 26.73 -2.81
N ALA A 355 6.64 25.74 -1.94
CA ALA A 355 6.20 24.40 -2.35
C ALA A 355 4.76 24.42 -2.85
N ASP A 356 3.88 25.19 -2.19
CA ASP A 356 2.50 25.39 -2.63
C ASP A 356 2.44 26.03 -4.02
N GLN A 357 3.22 27.10 -4.25
CA GLN A 357 3.29 27.73 -5.58
C GLN A 357 3.79 26.78 -6.69
N ARG A 358 4.72 25.87 -6.35
CA ARG A 358 5.16 24.83 -7.30
C ARG A 358 4.08 23.80 -7.57
N MET A 359 3.34 23.42 -6.53
CA MET A 359 2.21 22.51 -6.67
C MET A 359 1.10 23.11 -7.53
N GLU A 360 0.78 24.40 -7.33
CA GLU A 360 -0.16 25.12 -8.19
C GLU A 360 0.26 25.08 -9.67
N LYS A 361 1.51 25.38 -9.97
CA LYS A 361 2.02 25.31 -11.35
C LYS A 361 1.91 23.89 -11.93
N LEU A 362 2.13 22.88 -11.10
CA LEU A 362 1.96 21.48 -11.50
C LEU A 362 0.48 21.19 -11.86
N LEU A 363 -0.44 21.56 -10.99
CA LEU A 363 -1.87 21.36 -11.19
C LEU A 363 -2.42 22.12 -12.41
N GLN A 364 -1.91 23.33 -12.66
CA GLN A 364 -2.24 24.06 -13.90
C GLN A 364 -1.80 23.30 -15.16
N GLY A 365 -0.63 22.64 -15.12
CA GLY A 365 -0.16 21.78 -16.21
C GLY A 365 -1.07 20.55 -16.43
N LEU A 366 -1.76 20.07 -15.38
CA LEU A 366 -2.69 18.92 -15.44
C LEU A 366 -4.05 19.26 -16.01
N LYS A 367 -4.46 20.52 -16.09
CA LYS A 367 -5.79 20.93 -16.56
C LYS A 367 -6.13 20.38 -17.96
N HIS A 368 -5.14 20.12 -18.79
CA HIS A 368 -5.30 19.60 -20.15
C HIS A 368 -5.20 18.07 -20.25
N CYS A 369 -5.00 17.36 -19.13
CA CYS A 369 -4.98 15.91 -19.12
C CYS A 369 -6.39 15.34 -19.05
N SER A 370 -6.61 14.14 -19.57
CA SER A 370 -7.84 13.38 -19.34
C SER A 370 -7.85 12.72 -17.96
N ALA A 371 -9.01 12.28 -17.49
CA ALA A 371 -9.12 11.48 -16.26
C ALA A 371 -8.33 10.16 -16.35
N ALA A 372 -8.28 9.56 -17.54
CA ALA A 372 -7.46 8.37 -17.80
C ALA A 372 -5.95 8.65 -17.72
N ASP A 373 -5.49 9.81 -18.22
CA ASP A 373 -4.07 10.19 -18.12
C ASP A 373 -3.64 10.39 -16.66
N LEU A 374 -4.51 10.94 -15.81
CA LEU A 374 -4.27 11.04 -14.38
C LEU A 374 -4.17 9.66 -13.72
N SER A 375 -5.03 8.72 -14.10
CA SER A 375 -4.93 7.34 -13.63
C SER A 375 -3.61 6.70 -14.05
N GLU A 376 -3.19 6.88 -15.29
CA GLU A 376 -1.91 6.40 -15.79
C GLU A 376 -0.72 7.04 -15.04
N LEU A 377 -0.83 8.31 -14.70
CA LEU A 377 0.20 9.01 -13.93
C LEU A 377 0.29 8.49 -12.49
N LEU A 378 -0.84 8.36 -11.80
CA LEU A 378 -0.88 8.06 -10.37
C LEU A 378 -0.73 6.58 -10.06
N PHE A 379 -1.26 5.69 -10.91
CA PHE A 379 -1.17 4.25 -10.72
C PHE A 379 -0.05 3.59 -11.54
N ASN A 380 0.17 4.01 -12.79
CA ASN A 380 1.18 3.42 -13.66
C ASN A 380 2.46 4.25 -13.75
N TYR A 381 2.51 5.38 -13.03
CA TYR A 381 3.68 6.27 -12.94
C TYR A 381 4.21 6.72 -14.30
N ARG A 382 3.29 6.92 -15.26
CA ARG A 382 3.62 7.33 -16.64
C ARG A 382 3.85 8.84 -16.73
N PHE A 383 4.91 9.31 -16.09
CA PHE A 383 5.26 10.73 -16.06
C PHE A 383 5.60 11.31 -17.42
N GLU A 384 6.00 10.47 -18.38
CA GLU A 384 6.26 10.88 -19.76
C GLU A 384 5.01 11.45 -20.47
N ARG A 385 3.82 11.10 -20.03
CA ARG A 385 2.56 11.68 -20.54
C ARG A 385 2.36 13.13 -20.13
N TYR A 386 3.12 13.61 -19.17
CA TYR A 386 3.17 15.00 -18.76
C TYR A 386 3.95 15.89 -19.73
N GLY A 387 4.77 15.29 -20.60
CA GLY A 387 5.67 15.97 -21.51
C GLY A 387 6.80 16.73 -20.80
N LEU A 388 7.47 17.60 -21.56
CA LEU A 388 8.59 18.42 -21.08
C LEU A 388 8.29 19.31 -19.87
N ARG A 389 7.01 19.60 -19.61
CA ARG A 389 6.56 20.41 -18.47
C ARG A 389 6.80 19.76 -17.11
N ALA A 390 6.94 18.43 -17.04
CA ALA A 390 7.31 17.72 -15.82
C ALA A 390 8.81 17.73 -15.53
N LEU A 391 9.66 17.98 -16.52
CA LEU A 391 11.12 17.93 -16.39
C LEU A 391 11.68 18.81 -15.27
N PRO A 392 11.24 20.06 -15.04
CA PRO A 392 11.73 20.87 -13.94
C PRO A 392 11.48 20.25 -12.57
N TYR A 393 10.39 19.51 -12.41
CA TYR A 393 10.06 18.78 -11.17
C TYR A 393 10.84 17.48 -11.03
N LEU A 394 11.07 16.80 -12.16
CA LEU A 394 11.79 15.53 -12.20
C LEU A 394 13.27 15.71 -11.84
N PHE A 395 13.88 16.80 -12.34
CA PHE A 395 15.32 17.05 -12.23
C PHE A 395 15.71 18.09 -11.18
N GLY A 396 14.75 18.70 -10.49
CA GLY A 396 15.03 19.72 -9.47
C GLY A 396 15.56 21.04 -10.05
N MET A 397 15.40 21.27 -11.35
CA MET A 397 15.92 22.45 -12.06
C MET A 397 15.04 23.71 -11.91
N GLY A 398 13.92 23.62 -11.20
CA GLY A 398 13.00 24.75 -10.99
C GLY A 398 13.35 25.55 -9.75
N GLY A 399 14.37 26.37 -9.76
CA GLY A 399 14.58 27.27 -8.62
C GLY A 399 15.95 27.93 -8.49
N ARG A 400 16.54 28.42 -9.55
CA ARG A 400 17.38 29.61 -9.41
C ARG A 400 16.53 30.82 -9.81
N SER A 401 15.84 31.45 -8.87
CA SER A 401 15.39 32.83 -9.06
C SER A 401 16.65 33.66 -9.18
N LYS A 402 16.86 34.31 -10.31
CA LYS A 402 17.75 35.45 -10.39
C LYS A 402 17.22 36.48 -9.38
N SER A 403 17.94 36.69 -8.30
CA SER A 403 17.87 37.91 -7.52
C SER A 403 18.45 39.00 -8.40
N SER A 404 17.63 39.87 -8.85
CA SER A 404 17.96 41.23 -9.24
C SER A 404 17.25 42.17 -8.32
#